data_390f3be015ed14a845acd15cd332fdc1
#
_entry.id   390f3be015ed14a845acd15cd332fdc1
#
_cell.length_a   1.000
_cell.length_b   1.000
_cell.length_c   1.000
_cell.angle_alpha   90.00
_cell.angle_beta   90.00
_cell.angle_gamma   90.00
#
_symmetry.space_group_name_H-M   'P 1'
#
loop_
_entity.id
_entity.type
_entity.pdbx_description
1 polymer ?
#
loop_
_entity_poly.entity_id
_entity_poly.type
_entity_poly.pdbx_seq_one_letter_code
_entity_poly.pdbx_strand_id
1 'polypeptide(L)'
;MEYNEKTGKWESKYWHPALTTDAVVFGFDKEVGSLQVLLIKRGKAKPGEVPAFESYWALPGGFIQKEEPTDECVHRELFEESSMMLFNNDKGIKPEFIEQLKTYSARGRDPREFVVTVAYYALVKRDKYVIKGGDDAVEAKWFSVNELSELKLAFDHAQIIQDAVERLRERIHFKPIGFNLLDKEFTMPQLQNIYIAILNPPEEDNTIRDRRNFPKKMLKLGYIKETGKKVTGNPYRSPKLYTFDEEAYKDAKKMGMRLEF
;
A
#
# COMPACT_ATOMS: atom_id res chain seq x y z
N MET A 1 12.22 31.67 15.97
CA MET A 1 10.98 32.26 16.51
C MET A 1 11.20 33.76 16.62
N GLU A 2 10.24 34.55 16.17
CA GLU A 2 10.19 36.00 16.36
C GLU A 2 8.95 36.35 17.18
N TYR A 3 9.08 37.30 18.09
CA TYR A 3 7.93 37.73 18.89
C TYR A 3 7.09 38.73 18.10
N ASN A 4 5.85 38.39 17.87
CA ASN A 4 4.90 39.27 17.17
C ASN A 4 4.16 40.13 18.23
N GLU A 5 4.53 41.39 18.30
CA GLU A 5 3.94 42.35 19.26
C GLU A 5 2.44 42.55 19.04
N LYS A 6 1.95 42.38 17.79
CA LYS A 6 0.51 42.58 17.49
C LYS A 6 -0.33 41.42 17.99
N THR A 7 0.19 40.18 17.95
CA THR A 7 -0.51 38.97 18.37
C THR A 7 -0.16 38.57 19.82
N GLY A 8 0.92 39.13 20.39
CA GLY A 8 1.44 38.75 21.70
C GLY A 8 2.03 37.33 21.73
N LYS A 9 2.39 36.74 20.60
CA LYS A 9 2.86 35.35 20.50
C LYS A 9 4.22 35.25 19.81
N TRP A 10 4.94 34.19 20.13
CA TRP A 10 6.11 33.76 19.37
C TRP A 10 5.67 33.05 18.08
N GLU A 11 6.06 33.60 16.95
CA GLU A 11 5.74 33.05 15.62
C GLU A 11 7.01 32.54 14.94
N SER A 12 6.85 31.65 13.98
CA SER A 12 7.98 31.16 13.21
C SER A 12 8.55 32.28 12.34
N LYS A 13 9.88 32.40 12.35
CA LYS A 13 10.62 33.26 11.43
C LYS A 13 10.58 32.77 9.98
N TYR A 14 10.41 31.47 9.81
CA TYR A 14 10.49 30.83 8.51
C TYR A 14 9.09 30.55 7.96
N TRP A 15 8.97 30.71 6.66
CA TRP A 15 7.79 30.31 5.94
C TRP A 15 7.61 28.77 6.01
N HIS A 16 6.37 28.31 6.07
CA HIS A 16 6.01 26.90 6.13
C HIS A 16 5.10 26.52 4.94
N PRO A 17 5.38 25.41 4.25
CA PRO A 17 4.42 24.84 3.31
C PRO A 17 3.25 24.23 4.07
N ALA A 18 2.13 24.06 3.39
CA ALA A 18 1.11 23.13 3.86
C ALA A 18 1.66 21.70 3.78
N LEU A 19 1.39 20.88 4.79
CA LEU A 19 1.89 19.51 4.87
C LEU A 19 0.73 18.52 4.82
N THR A 20 0.85 17.52 3.95
CA THR A 20 -0.12 16.43 3.79
C THR A 20 0.54 15.07 3.92
N THR A 21 -0.27 14.03 4.06
CA THR A 21 0.14 12.64 3.83
C THR A 21 -0.72 12.03 2.74
N ASP A 22 -0.12 11.17 1.91
CA ASP A 22 -0.82 10.36 0.91
C ASP A 22 -0.46 8.89 1.10
N ALA A 23 -1.42 7.97 0.96
CA ALA A 23 -1.22 6.54 1.13
C ALA A 23 -1.46 5.75 -0.16
N VAL A 24 -0.44 5.04 -0.63
CA VAL A 24 -0.58 4.03 -1.68
C VAL A 24 -0.90 2.70 -1.02
N VAL A 25 -2.18 2.34 -0.95
CA VAL A 25 -2.62 1.09 -0.32
C VAL A 25 -2.73 0.01 -1.38
N PHE A 26 -1.88 -1.00 -1.29
CA PHE A 26 -1.91 -2.15 -2.17
C PHE A 26 -2.67 -3.31 -1.54
N GLY A 27 -3.49 -3.96 -2.35
CA GLY A 27 -4.15 -5.23 -2.07
C GLY A 27 -3.94 -6.23 -3.21
N PHE A 28 -4.14 -7.49 -2.94
CA PHE A 28 -4.07 -8.54 -3.97
C PHE A 28 -5.45 -9.12 -4.22
N ASP A 29 -5.88 -9.10 -5.49
CA ASP A 29 -7.09 -9.77 -5.92
C ASP A 29 -6.80 -11.25 -6.22
N LYS A 30 -7.32 -12.13 -5.39
CA LYS A 30 -7.09 -13.58 -5.48
C LYS A 30 -7.81 -14.22 -6.68
N GLU A 31 -8.90 -13.61 -7.15
CA GLU A 31 -9.73 -14.14 -8.25
C GLU A 31 -9.09 -13.81 -9.61
N VAL A 32 -8.67 -12.55 -9.77
CA VAL A 32 -8.04 -12.07 -11.01
C VAL A 32 -6.52 -12.30 -11.01
N GLY A 33 -5.91 -12.46 -9.84
CA GLY A 33 -4.46 -12.63 -9.71
C GLY A 33 -3.68 -11.35 -9.95
N SER A 34 -4.24 -10.18 -9.61
CA SER A 34 -3.64 -8.87 -9.89
C SER A 34 -3.34 -8.06 -8.62
N LEU A 35 -2.25 -7.29 -8.67
CA LEU A 35 -1.97 -6.25 -7.68
C LEU A 35 -2.90 -5.07 -7.92
N GLN A 36 -3.56 -4.62 -6.86
CA GLN A 36 -4.50 -3.50 -6.92
C GLN A 36 -4.10 -2.40 -5.97
N VAL A 37 -4.50 -1.17 -6.31
CA VAL A 37 -4.35 0.02 -5.48
C VAL A 37 -5.73 0.58 -5.14
N LEU A 38 -5.89 1.02 -3.89
CA LEU A 38 -7.09 1.70 -3.42
C LEU A 38 -7.02 3.16 -3.84
N LEU A 39 -8.07 3.61 -4.52
CA LEU A 39 -8.26 5.03 -4.86
C LEU A 39 -9.60 5.50 -4.33
N ILE A 40 -9.67 6.79 -4.04
CA ILE A 40 -10.88 7.51 -3.70
C ILE A 40 -11.27 8.44 -4.86
N LYS A 41 -12.56 8.70 -5.03
CA LYS A 41 -13.05 9.68 -5.99
C LYS A 41 -13.32 10.99 -5.29
N ARG A 42 -12.61 12.04 -5.70
CA ARG A 42 -12.76 13.38 -5.12
C ARG A 42 -14.15 13.94 -5.35
N GLY A 43 -14.74 14.48 -4.29
CA GLY A 43 -16.00 15.21 -4.34
C GLY A 43 -15.87 16.59 -4.99
N LYS A 44 -16.94 17.37 -4.90
CA LYS A 44 -16.92 18.79 -5.25
C LYS A 44 -16.30 19.59 -4.11
N ALA A 45 -15.62 20.69 -4.45
CA ALA A 45 -15.13 21.64 -3.47
C ALA A 45 -16.29 22.18 -2.61
N LYS A 46 -16.04 22.32 -1.32
CA LYS A 46 -16.99 22.95 -0.39
C LYS A 46 -17.10 24.45 -0.68
N PRO A 47 -18.21 25.12 -0.30
CA PRO A 47 -18.32 26.56 -0.46
C PRO A 47 -17.15 27.30 0.22
N GLY A 48 -16.44 28.11 -0.55
CA GLY A 48 -15.26 28.85 -0.09
C GLY A 48 -13.91 28.15 -0.31
N GLU A 49 -13.90 26.90 -0.76
CA GLU A 49 -12.68 26.20 -1.15
C GLU A 49 -12.34 26.40 -2.62
N VAL A 50 -11.06 26.33 -2.94
CA VAL A 50 -10.59 26.36 -4.33
C VAL A 50 -10.86 25.01 -5.01
N PRO A 51 -11.67 24.94 -6.10
CA PRO A 51 -11.89 23.70 -6.81
C PRO A 51 -10.58 23.14 -7.39
N ALA A 52 -10.30 21.89 -7.11
CA ALA A 52 -9.13 21.21 -7.66
C ALA A 52 -9.42 19.73 -7.88
N PHE A 53 -9.30 19.28 -9.14
CA PHE A 53 -9.44 17.87 -9.53
C PHE A 53 -10.77 17.22 -9.10
N GLU A 54 -11.88 17.93 -9.16
CA GLU A 54 -13.21 17.37 -8.88
C GLU A 54 -13.51 16.18 -9.79
N SER A 55 -14.07 15.11 -9.22
CA SER A 55 -14.38 13.84 -9.90
C SER A 55 -13.16 13.06 -10.42
N TYR A 56 -11.93 13.47 -10.12
CA TYR A 56 -10.73 12.69 -10.38
C TYR A 56 -10.55 11.64 -9.30
N TRP A 57 -9.85 10.56 -9.64
CA TRP A 57 -9.38 9.58 -8.66
C TRP A 57 -8.11 10.09 -7.96
N ALA A 58 -7.97 9.78 -6.70
CA ALA A 58 -6.86 10.23 -5.88
C ALA A 58 -6.42 9.12 -4.90
N LEU A 59 -5.21 9.26 -4.40
CA LEU A 59 -4.79 8.49 -3.22
C LEU A 59 -5.57 9.00 -2.01
N PRO A 60 -5.93 8.12 -1.06
CA PRO A 60 -6.39 8.57 0.26
C PRO A 60 -5.29 9.36 0.94
N GLY A 61 -5.66 10.53 1.50
CA GLY A 61 -4.71 11.42 2.14
C GLY A 61 -5.25 12.82 2.37
N GLY A 62 -4.62 13.55 3.27
CA GLY A 62 -5.06 14.89 3.61
C GLY A 62 -4.06 15.66 4.47
N PHE A 63 -4.52 16.80 4.96
CA PHE A 63 -3.68 17.72 5.71
C PHE A 63 -3.41 17.24 7.14
N ILE A 64 -2.16 17.42 7.57
CA ILE A 64 -1.75 17.16 8.95
C ILE A 64 -2.46 18.14 9.87
N GLN A 65 -2.99 17.64 10.98
CA GLN A 65 -3.56 18.43 12.05
C GLN A 65 -2.45 18.97 12.96
N LYS A 66 -2.82 19.95 13.80
CA LYS A 66 -1.85 20.52 14.74
C LYS A 66 -1.31 19.46 15.70
N GLU A 67 0.02 19.38 15.80
CA GLU A 67 0.74 18.43 16.67
C GLU A 67 0.56 16.94 16.28
N GLU A 68 0.02 16.64 15.10
CA GLU A 68 -0.17 15.30 14.57
C GLU A 68 1.11 14.81 13.85
N PRO A 69 1.70 13.68 14.22
CA PRO A 69 2.77 13.03 13.47
C PRO A 69 2.27 12.53 12.10
N THR A 70 3.15 12.46 11.11
CA THR A 70 2.79 12.02 9.74
C THR A 70 2.27 10.58 9.66
N ASP A 71 2.76 9.69 10.51
CA ASP A 71 2.30 8.31 10.63
C ASP A 71 0.91 8.21 11.26
N GLU A 72 0.55 9.08 12.20
CA GLU A 72 -0.81 9.16 12.73
C GLU A 72 -1.78 9.75 11.68
N CYS A 73 -1.36 10.83 11.02
CA CYS A 73 -2.14 11.46 9.95
C CYS A 73 -2.52 10.47 8.84
N VAL A 74 -1.56 9.70 8.32
CA VAL A 74 -1.84 8.74 7.25
C VAL A 74 -2.85 7.67 7.68
N HIS A 75 -2.82 7.23 8.93
CA HIS A 75 -3.81 6.28 9.45
C HIS A 75 -5.18 6.89 9.59
N ARG A 76 -5.28 8.14 10.09
CA ARG A 76 -6.54 8.87 10.21
C ARG A 76 -7.18 9.10 8.85
N GLU A 77 -6.41 9.63 7.89
CA GLU A 77 -6.91 9.92 6.54
C GLU A 77 -7.35 8.65 5.80
N LEU A 78 -6.61 7.55 5.92
CA LEU A 78 -7.03 6.27 5.37
C LEU A 78 -8.39 5.83 5.90
N PHE A 79 -8.65 6.06 7.18
CA PHE A 79 -9.94 5.71 7.78
C PHE A 79 -11.05 6.66 7.32
N GLU A 80 -10.81 7.98 7.36
CA GLU A 80 -11.80 9.01 7.06
C GLU A 80 -12.25 8.96 5.60
N GLU A 81 -11.33 8.85 4.65
CA GLU A 81 -11.65 8.93 3.22
C GLU A 81 -12.09 7.61 2.58
N SER A 82 -11.55 6.48 3.02
CA SER A 82 -11.93 5.18 2.43
C SER A 82 -13.00 4.44 3.22
N SER A 83 -13.34 4.90 4.42
CA SER A 83 -14.16 4.17 5.40
C SER A 83 -13.78 2.69 5.48
N MET A 84 -12.49 2.41 5.29
CA MET A 84 -11.96 1.06 5.27
C MET A 84 -12.09 0.46 6.68
N MET A 85 -13.06 -0.42 6.85
CA MET A 85 -13.33 -1.10 8.12
C MET A 85 -13.07 -2.59 7.98
N LEU A 86 -12.55 -3.21 9.04
CA LEU A 86 -12.53 -4.67 9.14
C LEU A 86 -13.97 -5.21 9.18
N PHE A 87 -14.21 -6.40 8.63
CA PHE A 87 -15.52 -7.05 8.63
C PHE A 87 -16.12 -7.24 10.03
N ASN A 88 -15.32 -7.23 11.09
CA ASN A 88 -15.75 -7.34 12.49
C ASN A 88 -16.15 -6.02 13.16
N ASN A 89 -16.31 -4.93 12.41
CA ASN A 89 -16.57 -3.56 12.89
C ASN A 89 -15.49 -2.94 13.79
N ASP A 90 -14.28 -3.49 13.83
CA ASP A 90 -13.16 -2.81 14.48
C ASP A 90 -12.80 -1.53 13.71
N LYS A 91 -12.89 -0.42 14.40
CA LYS A 91 -12.51 0.89 13.85
C LYS A 91 -10.98 0.97 13.73
N GLY A 92 -10.53 1.19 12.52
CA GLY A 92 -9.14 1.49 12.23
C GLY A 92 -8.47 0.47 11.31
N ILE A 93 -7.77 1.00 10.32
CA ILE A 93 -6.93 0.23 9.43
C ILE A 93 -5.64 -0.09 10.19
N LYS A 94 -5.35 -1.38 10.31
CA LYS A 94 -4.02 -1.85 10.68
C LYS A 94 -3.46 -2.58 9.48
N PRO A 95 -2.78 -1.86 8.55
CA PRO A 95 -2.08 -2.51 7.47
C PRO A 95 -1.15 -3.57 8.03
N GLU A 96 -1.08 -4.72 7.39
CA GLU A 96 -0.10 -5.74 7.71
C GLU A 96 1.34 -5.23 7.50
N PHE A 97 1.48 -4.19 6.66
CA PHE A 97 2.71 -3.49 6.41
C PHE A 97 2.42 -2.05 6.00
N ILE A 98 3.14 -1.08 6.57
CA ILE A 98 3.17 0.32 6.14
C ILE A 98 4.59 0.87 6.28
N GLU A 99 5.07 1.60 5.30
CA GLU A 99 6.40 2.23 5.30
C GLU A 99 6.32 3.57 4.55
N GLN A 100 7.04 4.58 5.02
CA GLN A 100 7.19 5.84 4.30
C GLN A 100 7.91 5.59 2.96
N LEU A 101 7.34 6.14 1.88
CA LEU A 101 7.91 6.06 0.54
C LEU A 101 8.96 7.15 0.35
N LYS A 102 8.52 8.37 0.16
CA LYS A 102 9.34 9.59 0.13
C LYS A 102 8.47 10.84 0.26
N THR A 103 9.12 12.00 0.30
CA THR A 103 8.47 13.31 0.29
C THR A 103 8.39 13.86 -1.13
N TYR A 104 7.23 14.43 -1.50
CA TYR A 104 7.01 15.09 -2.77
C TYR A 104 6.75 16.59 -2.54
N SER A 105 7.55 17.44 -3.17
CA SER A 105 7.57 18.89 -2.96
C SER A 105 7.77 19.69 -4.25
N ALA A 106 7.40 19.10 -5.40
CA ALA A 106 7.52 19.79 -6.67
C ALA A 106 6.62 21.04 -6.70
N ARG A 107 7.13 22.14 -7.24
CA ARG A 107 6.33 23.36 -7.42
C ARG A 107 5.14 23.08 -8.33
N GLY A 108 3.95 23.49 -7.90
CA GLY A 108 2.73 23.33 -8.67
C GLY A 108 2.15 21.91 -8.67
N ARG A 109 2.66 21.00 -7.81
CA ARG A 109 2.04 19.69 -7.63
C ARG A 109 0.58 19.82 -7.17
N ASP A 110 0.29 20.80 -6.35
CA ASP A 110 -1.05 21.22 -5.97
C ASP A 110 -1.30 22.65 -6.50
N PRO A 111 -2.35 22.88 -7.28
CA PRO A 111 -2.63 24.22 -7.84
C PRO A 111 -3.16 25.22 -6.81
N ARG A 112 -3.57 24.77 -5.62
CA ARG A 112 -4.18 25.61 -4.58
C ARG A 112 -3.13 26.42 -3.83
N GLU A 113 -2.02 25.77 -3.46
CA GLU A 113 -0.93 26.38 -2.72
C GLU A 113 0.35 25.50 -2.78
N PHE A 114 1.42 25.93 -2.13
CA PHE A 114 2.61 25.10 -2.04
C PHE A 114 2.41 24.03 -0.97
N VAL A 115 2.08 22.83 -1.43
CA VAL A 115 1.86 21.65 -0.58
C VAL A 115 3.02 20.68 -0.70
N VAL A 116 3.49 20.19 0.44
CA VAL A 116 4.45 19.10 0.54
C VAL A 116 3.72 17.88 1.09
N THR A 117 3.83 16.73 0.43
CA THR A 117 3.28 15.49 0.96
C THR A 117 4.35 14.50 1.36
N VAL A 118 4.12 13.84 2.47
CA VAL A 118 4.85 12.64 2.91
C VAL A 118 4.04 11.43 2.48
N ALA A 119 4.50 10.76 1.42
CA ALA A 119 3.80 9.60 0.90
C ALA A 119 4.23 8.32 1.63
N TYR A 120 3.25 7.45 1.87
CA TYR A 120 3.40 6.11 2.44
C TYR A 120 2.92 5.06 1.45
N TYR A 121 3.40 3.83 1.59
CA TYR A 121 2.78 2.69 0.94
C TYR A 121 2.49 1.60 1.95
N ALA A 122 1.36 0.93 1.76
CA ALA A 122 0.84 -0.07 2.68
C ALA A 122 0.41 -1.32 1.93
N LEU A 123 0.48 -2.47 2.59
CA LEU A 123 -0.03 -3.74 2.10
C LEU A 123 -1.15 -4.20 3.02
N VAL A 124 -2.29 -4.55 2.42
CA VAL A 124 -3.46 -5.04 3.15
C VAL A 124 -4.01 -6.30 2.50
N LYS A 125 -4.60 -7.17 3.31
CA LYS A 125 -5.40 -8.30 2.83
C LYS A 125 -6.76 -7.78 2.41
N ARG A 126 -6.92 -7.51 1.11
CA ARG A 126 -8.11 -6.88 0.53
C ARG A 126 -9.42 -7.49 1.02
N ASP A 127 -9.47 -8.80 1.13
CA ASP A 127 -10.64 -9.58 1.55
C ASP A 127 -11.03 -9.40 3.02
N LYS A 128 -10.22 -8.74 3.83
CA LYS A 128 -10.56 -8.39 5.22
C LYS A 128 -11.29 -7.06 5.37
N TYR A 129 -11.33 -6.24 4.33
CA TYR A 129 -11.83 -4.88 4.40
C TYR A 129 -13.05 -4.66 3.53
N VAL A 130 -14.05 -3.99 4.08
CA VAL A 130 -15.13 -3.35 3.32
C VAL A 130 -14.71 -1.91 3.07
N ILE A 131 -14.77 -1.47 1.83
CA ILE A 131 -14.51 -0.09 1.44
C ILE A 131 -15.81 0.61 1.06
N LYS A 132 -15.95 1.86 1.49
CA LYS A 132 -17.03 2.78 1.11
C LYS A 132 -16.42 4.16 0.96
N GLY A 133 -17.04 5.05 0.20
CA GLY A 133 -16.64 6.47 0.22
C GLY A 133 -16.82 7.04 1.63
N GLY A 134 -15.88 7.85 2.09
CA GLY A 134 -15.90 8.56 3.37
C GLY A 134 -16.27 10.04 3.20
N ASP A 135 -15.93 10.89 4.16
CA ASP A 135 -16.39 12.27 4.32
C ASP A 135 -16.33 13.15 3.06
N ASP A 136 -15.16 13.25 2.42
CA ASP A 136 -14.94 14.06 1.22
C ASP A 136 -14.84 13.20 -0.05
N ALA A 137 -14.83 11.86 0.09
CA ALA A 137 -14.77 10.91 -0.99
C ALA A 137 -16.17 10.42 -1.39
N VAL A 138 -16.56 10.68 -2.64
CA VAL A 138 -17.85 10.20 -3.19
C VAL A 138 -17.86 8.67 -3.32
N GLU A 139 -16.70 8.08 -3.57
CA GLU A 139 -16.53 6.66 -3.86
C GLU A 139 -15.11 6.23 -3.48
N ALA A 140 -14.93 5.02 -2.99
CA ALA A 140 -13.64 4.36 -2.86
C ALA A 140 -13.66 3.04 -3.61
N LYS A 141 -12.59 2.71 -4.36
CA LYS A 141 -12.55 1.53 -5.23
C LYS A 141 -11.13 1.01 -5.42
N TRP A 142 -11.03 -0.31 -5.59
CA TRP A 142 -9.80 -0.99 -6.00
C TRP A 142 -9.64 -0.95 -7.52
N PHE A 143 -8.44 -0.60 -7.98
CA PHE A 143 -8.05 -0.62 -9.39
C PHE A 143 -6.81 -1.45 -9.59
N SER A 144 -6.75 -2.19 -10.69
CA SER A 144 -5.52 -2.87 -11.09
C SER A 144 -4.41 -1.85 -11.34
N VAL A 145 -3.21 -2.10 -10.83
CA VAL A 145 -2.06 -1.22 -11.10
C VAL A 145 -1.71 -1.13 -12.59
N ASN A 146 -2.17 -2.09 -13.39
CA ASN A 146 -1.95 -2.10 -14.84
C ASN A 146 -2.97 -1.24 -15.63
N GLU A 147 -4.07 -0.81 -14.99
CA GLU A 147 -5.16 -0.04 -15.63
C GLU A 147 -5.11 1.45 -15.29
N LEU A 148 -4.14 1.89 -14.51
CA LEU A 148 -4.08 3.27 -13.99
C LEU A 148 -3.88 4.32 -15.08
N SER A 149 -3.29 3.95 -16.21
CA SER A 149 -3.11 4.86 -17.36
C SER A 149 -4.42 5.33 -17.99
N GLU A 150 -5.50 4.60 -17.77
CA GLU A 150 -6.83 4.93 -18.29
C GLU A 150 -7.61 5.87 -17.35
N LEU A 151 -7.10 6.10 -16.14
CA LEU A 151 -7.76 6.89 -15.12
C LEU A 151 -7.28 8.34 -15.13
N LYS A 152 -8.21 9.26 -14.83
CA LYS A 152 -7.88 10.65 -14.51
C LYS A 152 -7.46 10.71 -13.03
N LEU A 153 -6.16 10.74 -12.78
CA LEU A 153 -5.60 10.87 -11.44
C LEU A 153 -5.35 12.35 -11.09
N ALA A 154 -5.66 12.71 -9.86
CA ALA A 154 -5.44 14.05 -9.32
C ALA A 154 -3.96 14.27 -9.00
N PHE A 155 -3.54 15.53 -9.01
CA PHE A 155 -2.21 15.96 -8.60
C PHE A 155 -1.08 15.19 -9.33
N ASP A 156 -0.05 14.82 -8.58
CA ASP A 156 1.06 13.96 -9.00
C ASP A 156 0.89 12.50 -8.54
N HIS A 157 -0.35 12.08 -8.22
CA HIS A 157 -0.64 10.75 -7.65
C HIS A 157 -0.25 9.61 -8.60
N ALA A 158 -0.29 9.81 -9.91
CA ALA A 158 0.22 8.82 -10.88
C ALA A 158 1.70 8.51 -10.64
N GLN A 159 2.52 9.55 -10.41
CA GLN A 159 3.94 9.40 -10.12
C GLN A 159 4.18 8.74 -8.75
N ILE A 160 3.39 9.13 -7.75
CA ILE A 160 3.51 8.53 -6.40
C ILE A 160 3.21 7.04 -6.44
N ILE A 161 2.17 6.62 -7.17
CA ILE A 161 1.82 5.20 -7.33
C ILE A 161 2.92 4.45 -8.08
N GLN A 162 3.46 5.01 -9.16
CA GLN A 162 4.55 4.40 -9.91
C GLN A 162 5.78 4.17 -9.02
N ASP A 163 6.20 5.19 -8.28
CA ASP A 163 7.34 5.10 -7.35
C ASP A 163 7.09 4.04 -6.26
N ALA A 164 5.85 3.92 -5.79
CA ALA A 164 5.48 2.91 -4.79
C ALA A 164 5.51 1.48 -5.37
N VAL A 165 5.08 1.29 -6.62
CA VAL A 165 5.18 -0.01 -7.31
C VAL A 165 6.65 -0.39 -7.49
N GLU A 166 7.50 0.54 -7.91
CA GLU A 166 8.94 0.31 -8.06
C GLU A 166 9.58 -0.05 -6.71
N ARG A 167 9.24 0.69 -5.64
CA ARG A 167 9.70 0.40 -4.28
C ARG A 167 9.25 -0.98 -3.81
N LEU A 168 8.01 -1.38 -4.11
CA LEU A 168 7.48 -2.69 -3.75
C LEU A 168 8.23 -3.81 -4.49
N ARG A 169 8.54 -3.63 -5.79
CA ARG A 169 9.35 -4.54 -6.59
C ARG A 169 10.77 -4.70 -6.04
N GLU A 170 11.41 -3.62 -5.69
CA GLU A 170 12.74 -3.67 -5.05
C GLU A 170 12.68 -4.41 -3.70
N ARG A 171 11.70 -4.06 -2.87
CA ARG A 171 11.61 -4.61 -1.50
C ARG A 171 11.32 -6.09 -1.46
N ILE A 172 10.52 -6.62 -2.39
CA ILE A 172 10.15 -8.04 -2.39
C ILE A 172 11.36 -8.97 -2.61
N HIS A 173 12.45 -8.45 -3.21
CA HIS A 173 13.72 -9.19 -3.35
C HIS A 173 14.48 -9.32 -2.03
N PHE A 174 14.29 -8.42 -1.09
CA PHE A 174 15.07 -8.37 0.16
C PHE A 174 14.25 -8.57 1.43
N LYS A 175 12.94 -8.35 1.36
CA LYS A 175 12.02 -8.51 2.49
C LYS A 175 10.86 -9.41 2.07
N PRO A 176 10.38 -10.30 2.94
CA PRO A 176 9.28 -11.22 2.65
C PRO A 176 7.90 -10.51 2.71
N ILE A 177 7.81 -9.31 2.14
CA ILE A 177 6.61 -8.48 2.21
C ILE A 177 5.41 -9.08 1.48
N GLY A 178 5.63 -9.95 0.48
CA GLY A 178 4.55 -10.68 -0.19
C GLY A 178 3.70 -11.54 0.76
N PHE A 179 4.27 -11.98 1.90
CA PHE A 179 3.51 -12.74 2.91
C PHE A 179 2.46 -11.89 3.63
N ASN A 180 2.61 -10.57 3.65
CA ASN A 180 1.62 -9.66 4.22
C ASN A 180 0.29 -9.67 3.44
N LEU A 181 0.30 -10.12 2.19
CA LEU A 181 -0.88 -10.27 1.32
C LEU A 181 -1.52 -11.67 1.42
N LEU A 182 -0.89 -12.61 2.13
CA LEU A 182 -1.36 -13.98 2.28
C LEU A 182 -2.03 -14.24 3.63
N ASP A 183 -2.86 -15.27 3.67
CA ASP A 183 -3.32 -15.84 4.93
C ASP A 183 -2.17 -16.52 5.67
N LYS A 184 -2.38 -16.82 6.96
CA LYS A 184 -1.36 -17.46 7.80
C LYS A 184 -0.91 -18.81 7.23
N GLU A 185 -1.86 -19.56 6.66
CA GLU A 185 -1.60 -20.79 5.92
C GLU A 185 -1.92 -20.55 4.44
N PHE A 186 -0.99 -20.85 3.56
CA PHE A 186 -1.09 -20.59 2.12
C PHE A 186 -0.53 -21.74 1.30
N THR A 187 -0.86 -21.77 0.02
CA THR A 187 -0.27 -22.69 -0.96
C THR A 187 0.87 -22.01 -1.73
N MET A 188 1.82 -22.80 -2.26
CA MET A 188 2.88 -22.25 -3.11
C MET A 188 2.36 -21.52 -4.36
N PRO A 189 1.29 -22.00 -5.05
CA PRO A 189 0.69 -21.22 -6.13
C PRO A 189 0.17 -19.84 -5.70
N GLN A 190 -0.44 -19.72 -4.51
CA GLN A 190 -0.89 -18.42 -4.00
C GLN A 190 0.29 -17.46 -3.79
N LEU A 191 1.36 -17.93 -3.17
CA LEU A 191 2.58 -17.13 -3.00
C LEU A 191 3.18 -16.76 -4.37
N GLN A 192 3.28 -17.71 -5.30
CA GLN A 192 3.80 -17.48 -6.65
C GLN A 192 2.99 -16.40 -7.40
N ASN A 193 1.66 -16.45 -7.32
CA ASN A 193 0.81 -15.46 -7.97
C ASN A 193 1.06 -14.04 -7.44
N ILE A 194 1.31 -13.87 -6.14
CA ILE A 194 1.66 -12.56 -5.57
C ILE A 194 3.00 -12.06 -6.14
N TYR A 195 4.02 -12.93 -6.21
CA TYR A 195 5.31 -12.56 -6.80
C TYR A 195 5.18 -12.21 -8.28
N ILE A 196 4.38 -12.95 -9.05
CA ILE A 196 4.09 -12.64 -10.44
C ILE A 196 3.37 -11.28 -10.56
N ALA A 197 2.38 -11.01 -9.72
CA ALA A 197 1.61 -9.77 -9.77
C ALA A 197 2.45 -8.53 -9.42
N ILE A 198 3.37 -8.65 -8.47
CA ILE A 198 4.23 -7.53 -8.04
C ILE A 198 5.37 -7.30 -9.03
N LEU A 199 6.09 -8.36 -9.39
CA LEU A 199 7.29 -8.26 -10.22
C LEU A 199 6.97 -8.13 -11.70
N ASN A 200 5.79 -8.60 -12.12
CA ASN A 200 5.36 -8.65 -13.52
C ASN A 200 6.45 -9.18 -14.45
N PRO A 201 7.02 -10.39 -14.17
CA PRO A 201 8.12 -10.93 -14.95
C PRO A 201 7.69 -11.27 -16.37
N PRO A 202 8.61 -11.27 -17.35
CA PRO A 202 8.34 -11.74 -18.70
C PRO A 202 7.71 -13.14 -18.71
N GLU A 203 6.97 -13.48 -19.78
CA GLU A 203 6.31 -14.79 -19.88
C GLU A 203 7.31 -15.96 -19.89
N GLU A 204 8.50 -15.73 -20.43
CA GLU A 204 9.58 -16.70 -20.52
C GLU A 204 10.38 -16.88 -19.23
N ASP A 205 10.04 -16.14 -18.14
CA ASP A 205 10.74 -16.25 -16.87
C ASP A 205 10.53 -17.62 -16.21
N ASN A 206 11.56 -18.46 -16.32
CA ASN A 206 11.58 -19.80 -15.75
C ASN A 206 11.92 -19.83 -14.25
N THR A 207 12.17 -18.68 -13.63
CA THR A 207 12.51 -18.58 -12.20
C THR A 207 11.26 -18.36 -11.37
N ILE A 208 10.49 -17.35 -11.74
CA ILE A 208 9.29 -16.92 -10.99
C ILE A 208 8.05 -17.63 -11.51
N ARG A 209 7.88 -17.73 -12.85
CA ARG A 209 6.68 -18.33 -13.46
C ARG A 209 6.68 -19.86 -13.46
N ASP A 210 7.84 -20.50 -13.38
CA ASP A 210 7.91 -21.96 -13.37
C ASP A 210 7.41 -22.56 -12.06
N ARG A 211 6.36 -23.38 -12.15
CA ARG A 211 5.69 -24.02 -10.99
C ARG A 211 6.54 -25.03 -10.23
N ARG A 212 7.67 -25.48 -10.77
CA ARG A 212 8.60 -26.42 -10.13
C ARG A 212 9.78 -25.68 -9.51
N ASN A 213 10.29 -24.66 -10.19
CA ASN A 213 11.49 -23.94 -9.76
C ASN A 213 11.16 -22.94 -8.64
N PHE A 214 10.07 -22.20 -8.75
CA PHE A 214 9.67 -21.23 -7.72
C PHE A 214 9.53 -21.85 -6.33
N PRO A 215 8.77 -22.95 -6.12
CA PRO A 215 8.67 -23.57 -4.80
C PRO A 215 10.01 -24.07 -4.25
N LYS A 216 10.87 -24.66 -5.08
CA LYS A 216 12.20 -25.11 -4.67
C LYS A 216 13.04 -23.95 -4.15
N LYS A 217 13.01 -22.82 -4.87
CA LYS A 217 13.73 -21.60 -4.48
C LYS A 217 13.21 -21.04 -3.18
N MET A 218 11.89 -20.93 -3.04
CA MET A 218 11.25 -20.41 -1.83
C MET A 218 11.51 -21.28 -0.59
N LEU A 219 11.45 -22.59 -0.74
CA LEU A 219 11.76 -23.52 0.37
C LEU A 219 13.23 -23.49 0.79
N LYS A 220 14.16 -23.25 -0.14
CA LYS A 220 15.60 -23.12 0.16
C LYS A 220 15.91 -21.95 1.09
N LEU A 221 15.04 -20.94 1.18
CA LEU A 221 15.19 -19.80 2.09
C LEU A 221 15.08 -20.15 3.56
N GLY A 222 14.50 -21.32 3.90
CA GLY A 222 14.46 -21.88 5.25
C GLY A 222 13.40 -21.32 6.19
N TYR A 223 12.71 -20.24 5.82
CA TYR A 223 11.65 -19.62 6.65
C TYR A 223 10.22 -19.87 6.13
N ILE A 224 10.05 -20.82 5.21
CA ILE A 224 8.75 -21.34 4.78
C ILE A 224 8.68 -22.80 5.20
N LYS A 225 7.69 -23.13 6.04
CA LYS A 225 7.51 -24.48 6.58
C LYS A 225 6.21 -25.11 6.07
N GLU A 226 6.27 -26.41 5.74
CA GLU A 226 5.06 -27.19 5.46
C GLU A 226 4.31 -27.44 6.76
N THR A 227 2.99 -27.20 6.77
CA THR A 227 2.15 -27.36 7.97
C THR A 227 1.71 -28.81 8.21
N GLY A 228 1.95 -29.70 7.27
CA GLY A 228 1.40 -31.07 7.25
C GLY A 228 -0.06 -31.13 6.78
N LYS A 229 -0.73 -29.99 6.60
CA LYS A 229 -2.12 -29.91 6.13
C LYS A 229 -2.19 -29.75 4.61
N LYS A 230 -3.37 -30.00 4.06
CA LYS A 230 -3.71 -29.80 2.65
C LYS A 230 -5.03 -29.02 2.55
N VAL A 231 -5.23 -28.35 1.41
CA VAL A 231 -6.49 -27.69 1.10
C VAL A 231 -7.60 -28.75 1.04
N THR A 232 -8.72 -28.51 1.72
CA THR A 232 -9.90 -29.39 1.71
C THR A 232 -10.85 -29.03 0.56
N GLY A 233 -11.64 -30.00 0.10
CA GLY A 233 -12.72 -29.75 -0.87
C GLY A 233 -12.31 -29.88 -2.35
N ASN A 234 -11.07 -30.21 -2.69
CA ASN A 234 -10.66 -30.47 -4.05
C ASN A 234 -10.88 -31.94 -4.46
N PRO A 235 -11.51 -32.22 -5.62
CA PRO A 235 -11.74 -33.59 -6.10
C PRO A 235 -10.47 -34.31 -6.56
N TYR A 236 -9.38 -33.57 -6.78
CA TYR A 236 -8.08 -34.09 -7.20
C TYR A 236 -7.02 -33.86 -6.12
N ARG A 237 -5.73 -34.03 -6.46
CA ARG A 237 -4.59 -33.90 -5.54
C ARG A 237 -4.58 -32.53 -4.86
N SER A 238 -4.98 -32.47 -3.61
CA SER A 238 -5.08 -31.25 -2.81
C SER A 238 -3.68 -30.63 -2.58
N PRO A 239 -3.50 -29.32 -2.81
CA PRO A 239 -2.26 -28.63 -2.56
C PRO A 239 -1.88 -28.67 -1.07
N LYS A 240 -0.57 -28.75 -0.79
CA LYS A 240 -0.03 -28.62 0.55
C LYS A 240 -0.15 -27.19 1.05
N LEU A 241 -0.34 -27.03 2.36
CA LEU A 241 -0.32 -25.74 3.04
C LEU A 241 1.03 -25.49 3.69
N TYR A 242 1.46 -24.24 3.60
CA TYR A 242 2.70 -23.72 4.12
C TYR A 242 2.42 -22.53 5.04
N THR A 243 3.37 -22.23 5.91
CA THR A 243 3.33 -21.03 6.77
C THR A 243 4.68 -20.31 6.74
N PHE A 244 4.66 -19.02 7.00
CA PHE A 244 5.85 -18.21 7.17
C PHE A 244 6.33 -18.32 8.62
N ASP A 245 7.63 -18.58 8.80
CA ASP A 245 8.28 -18.68 10.10
C ASP A 245 9.10 -17.40 10.35
N GLU A 246 8.56 -16.52 11.19
CA GLU A 246 9.18 -15.24 11.51
C GLU A 246 10.52 -15.39 12.26
N GLU A 247 10.66 -16.41 13.12
CA GLU A 247 11.88 -16.63 13.88
C GLU A 247 12.99 -17.12 12.96
N ALA A 248 12.69 -18.12 12.12
CA ALA A 248 13.61 -18.58 11.10
C ALA A 248 14.02 -17.46 10.13
N TYR A 249 13.09 -16.57 9.77
CA TYR A 249 13.41 -15.39 8.97
C TYR A 249 14.36 -14.42 9.69
N LYS A 250 14.13 -14.13 10.97
CA LYS A 250 15.02 -13.28 11.77
C LYS A 250 16.44 -13.84 11.82
N ASP A 251 16.56 -15.15 11.95
CA ASP A 251 17.87 -15.81 11.98
C ASP A 251 18.54 -15.85 10.61
N ALA A 252 17.80 -16.16 9.55
CA ALA A 252 18.27 -16.06 8.17
C ALA A 252 18.78 -14.65 7.83
N LYS A 253 18.06 -13.62 8.28
CA LYS A 253 18.48 -12.23 8.11
C LYS A 253 19.79 -11.89 8.82
N LYS A 254 20.00 -12.40 10.05
CA LYS A 254 21.27 -12.25 10.79
C LYS A 254 22.44 -12.89 10.05
N MET A 255 22.20 -14.02 9.36
CA MET A 255 23.18 -14.73 8.55
C MET A 255 23.42 -14.09 7.17
N GLY A 256 22.76 -12.98 6.85
CA GLY A 256 22.91 -12.28 5.58
C GLY A 256 22.20 -12.94 4.40
N MET A 257 21.30 -13.90 4.65
CA MET A 257 20.52 -14.52 3.57
C MET A 257 19.57 -13.51 2.92
N ARG A 258 19.57 -13.48 1.60
CA ARG A 258 18.73 -12.59 0.78
C ARG A 258 17.85 -13.41 -0.16
N LEU A 259 16.69 -12.86 -0.47
CA LEU A 259 15.84 -13.34 -1.56
C LEU A 259 16.48 -12.91 -2.89
N GLU A 260 17.23 -13.78 -3.53
CA GLU A 260 17.75 -13.55 -4.88
C GLU A 260 16.84 -14.25 -5.89
N PHE A 261 16.20 -13.46 -6.75
CA PHE A 261 15.44 -13.93 -7.91
C PHE A 261 16.16 -13.61 -9.20
#